data_9fafceeb14189185698c91c33d9fc1e3
#
_entry.id   9fafceeb14189185698c91c33d9fc1e3
#
_cell.length_a   1.000
_cell.length_b   1.000
_cell.length_c   1.000
_cell.angle_alpha   90.00
_cell.angle_beta   90.00
_cell.angle_gamma   90.00
#
_symmetry.space_group_name_H-M   'P 1'
#
loop_
_entity.id
_entity.type
_entity.pdbx_description
1 polymer ?
#
loop_
_entity_poly.entity_id
_entity_poly.type
_entity_poly.pdbx_seq_one_letter_code
_entity_poly.pdbx_strand_id
1 'polypeptide(L)'
;MPLPGPRYYGTVPRSPEDPAEDGCWLFIGEIQGEKYDRLSPDHRAAAARWLGILHTEAQAAAAQAGLPDAGPTRYHEQMRATRDVIRAQVDNPAFGAADVAFLDVLVARFDELDEDWDRLARACTGLPPTLIHGDFNGKNLRMQASPQGLRVGAFDWEDAGWAVPAVDLAQAVDPSCHISASPDLATYWAVVRERWQHCDQADIERLATCGAVWRAVAAITWEAHHLARPWADAFIPNLRLYEAELTHALDRFGWAGPAGRASRRSVVQGRAG
;
A
#
# COMPACT_ATOMS: atom_id res chain seq x y z
N MET A 1 8.10 -24.07 -6.23
CA MET A 1 7.75 -24.61 -4.89
C MET A 1 6.44 -23.93 -4.50
N PRO A 2 5.38 -24.65 -4.10
CA PRO A 2 4.12 -23.98 -3.75
C PRO A 2 4.34 -23.01 -2.59
N LEU A 3 3.80 -21.79 -2.72
CA LEU A 3 3.84 -20.81 -1.65
C LEU A 3 2.92 -21.29 -0.51
N PRO A 4 3.39 -21.26 0.75
CA PRO A 4 2.54 -21.61 1.87
C PRO A 4 1.48 -20.52 2.07
N GLY A 5 0.23 -20.90 2.00
CA GLY A 5 -0.93 -20.09 2.35
C GLY A 5 -1.78 -20.79 3.41
N PRO A 6 -2.77 -20.10 3.99
CA PRO A 6 -3.70 -20.73 4.90
C PRO A 6 -4.50 -21.82 4.17
N ARG A 7 -4.73 -22.94 4.86
CA ARG A 7 -5.61 -23.97 4.31
C ARG A 7 -7.04 -23.43 4.29
N TYR A 8 -7.68 -23.43 3.14
CA TYR A 8 -9.08 -23.10 3.01
C TYR A 8 -9.95 -24.29 3.39
N TYR A 9 -10.92 -24.08 4.27
CA TYR A 9 -11.89 -25.11 4.70
C TYR A 9 -13.27 -24.90 4.12
N GLY A 10 -13.63 -23.69 3.75
CA GLY A 10 -14.91 -23.37 3.15
C GLY A 10 -15.45 -22.00 3.53
N THR A 11 -16.60 -21.66 2.97
CA THR A 11 -17.40 -20.49 3.33
C THR A 11 -18.81 -20.91 3.73
N VAL A 12 -19.41 -20.17 4.66
CA VAL A 12 -20.82 -20.34 5.07
C VAL A 12 -21.49 -18.98 4.97
N PRO A 13 -22.62 -18.86 4.26
CA PRO A 13 -23.38 -17.61 4.23
C PRO A 13 -23.75 -17.18 5.66
N ARG A 14 -23.73 -15.89 5.94
CA ARG A 14 -24.27 -15.36 7.20
C ARG A 14 -25.78 -15.55 7.25
N SER A 15 -26.32 -15.69 8.46
CA SER A 15 -27.75 -15.75 8.65
C SER A 15 -28.39 -14.41 8.22
N PRO A 16 -29.59 -14.43 7.60
CA PRO A 16 -30.36 -13.22 7.32
C PRO A 16 -30.71 -12.39 8.56
N GLU A 17 -30.61 -12.99 9.75
CA GLU A 17 -30.85 -12.32 11.04
C GLU A 17 -29.57 -11.59 11.56
N ASP A 18 -28.41 -11.76 10.93
CA ASP A 18 -27.18 -11.07 11.29
C ASP A 18 -27.21 -9.65 10.70
N PRO A 19 -27.14 -8.57 11.53
CA PRO A 19 -27.25 -7.19 11.06
C PRO A 19 -26.07 -6.71 10.22
N ALA A 20 -25.02 -7.50 10.04
CA ALA A 20 -23.95 -7.24 9.10
C ALA A 20 -24.39 -7.69 7.70
N GLU A 21 -24.84 -6.73 6.90
CA GLU A 21 -25.32 -6.94 5.52
C GLU A 21 -24.35 -7.75 4.67
N ASP A 22 -24.89 -8.63 3.81
CA ASP A 22 -24.25 -9.37 2.72
C ASP A 22 -22.80 -9.87 2.97
N GLY A 23 -22.66 -10.93 3.77
CA GLY A 23 -21.35 -11.52 4.01
C GLY A 23 -21.40 -13.04 4.16
N CYS A 24 -20.21 -13.64 4.14
CA CYS A 24 -20.04 -15.04 4.49
C CYS A 24 -18.96 -15.21 5.56
N TRP A 25 -19.08 -16.28 6.35
CA TRP A 25 -17.99 -16.73 7.20
C TRP A 25 -16.96 -17.46 6.35
N LEU A 26 -15.71 -17.03 6.42
CA LEU A 26 -14.59 -17.70 5.79
C LEU A 26 -13.84 -18.52 6.83
N PHE A 27 -13.68 -19.82 6.60
CA PHE A 27 -12.95 -20.73 7.46
C PHE A 27 -11.60 -21.06 6.83
N ILE A 28 -10.53 -20.62 7.47
CA ILE A 28 -9.15 -20.87 7.03
C ILE A 28 -8.34 -21.48 8.17
N GLY A 29 -7.30 -22.23 7.83
CA GLY A 29 -6.34 -22.75 8.79
C GLY A 29 -5.52 -21.63 9.43
N GLU A 30 -5.29 -21.74 10.72
CA GLU A 30 -4.37 -20.84 11.42
C GLU A 30 -2.95 -20.97 10.86
N ILE A 31 -2.34 -19.82 10.54
CA ILE A 31 -0.94 -19.77 10.15
C ILE A 31 -0.10 -19.64 11.42
N GLN A 32 0.63 -20.73 11.73
CA GLN A 32 1.54 -20.78 12.86
C GLN A 32 2.81 -19.96 12.58
N GLY A 33 3.49 -19.52 13.62
CA GLY A 33 4.76 -18.81 13.53
C GLY A 33 4.83 -17.57 14.40
N GLU A 34 5.99 -16.99 14.48
CA GLU A 34 6.22 -15.72 15.16
C GLU A 34 5.73 -14.52 14.32
N LYS A 35 5.50 -13.41 14.98
CA LYS A 35 5.13 -12.17 14.30
C LYS A 35 6.29 -11.69 13.43
N TYR A 36 5.95 -11.14 12.27
CA TYR A 36 6.91 -10.48 11.41
C TYR A 36 7.51 -9.26 12.10
N ASP A 37 8.84 -9.17 12.05
CA ASP A 37 9.60 -8.00 12.48
C ASP A 37 10.27 -7.35 11.27
N ARG A 38 9.78 -6.17 10.86
CA ARG A 38 10.35 -5.42 9.74
C ARG A 38 11.73 -4.81 10.01
N LEU A 39 12.18 -4.80 11.26
CA LEU A 39 13.55 -4.40 11.61
C LEU A 39 14.53 -5.56 11.48
N SER A 40 14.05 -6.81 11.42
CA SER A 40 14.88 -7.98 11.19
C SER A 40 15.27 -8.11 9.71
N PRO A 41 16.57 -8.08 9.37
CA PRO A 41 17.03 -8.28 7.99
C PRO A 41 16.60 -9.65 7.43
N ASP A 42 16.58 -10.69 8.26
CA ASP A 42 16.21 -12.04 7.85
C ASP A 42 14.72 -12.13 7.49
N HIS A 43 13.84 -11.49 8.27
CA HIS A 43 12.42 -11.41 7.97
C HIS A 43 12.17 -10.66 6.67
N ARG A 44 12.83 -9.51 6.49
CA ARG A 44 12.72 -8.71 5.27
C ARG A 44 13.20 -9.48 4.02
N ALA A 45 14.30 -10.18 4.14
CA ALA A 45 14.83 -11.01 3.05
C ALA A 45 13.91 -12.21 2.75
N ALA A 46 13.33 -12.86 3.77
CA ALA A 46 12.38 -13.95 3.58
C ALA A 46 11.08 -13.44 2.91
N ALA A 47 10.55 -12.29 3.35
CA ALA A 47 9.39 -11.64 2.74
C ALA A 47 9.65 -11.29 1.27
N ALA A 48 10.81 -10.74 0.96
CA ALA A 48 11.23 -10.38 -0.40
C ALA A 48 11.30 -11.60 -1.33
N ARG A 49 11.89 -12.71 -0.86
CA ARG A 49 11.92 -13.98 -1.62
C ARG A 49 10.51 -14.51 -1.86
N TRP A 50 9.66 -14.49 -0.84
CA TRP A 50 8.28 -14.95 -0.94
C TRP A 50 7.50 -14.13 -1.97
N LEU A 51 7.57 -12.79 -1.90
CA LEU A 51 6.94 -11.90 -2.88
C LEU A 51 7.49 -12.11 -4.29
N GLY A 52 8.80 -12.23 -4.45
CA GLY A 52 9.40 -12.47 -5.77
C GLY A 52 8.89 -13.76 -6.42
N ILE A 53 8.72 -14.82 -5.64
CA ILE A 53 8.13 -16.09 -6.10
C ILE A 53 6.63 -15.89 -6.43
N LEU A 54 5.87 -15.24 -5.53
CA LEU A 54 4.45 -14.96 -5.76
C LEU A 54 4.25 -14.22 -7.08
N HIS A 55 4.95 -13.10 -7.25
CA HIS A 55 4.76 -12.20 -8.38
C HIS A 55 5.18 -12.82 -9.71
N THR A 56 6.16 -13.72 -9.72
CA THR A 56 6.61 -14.37 -10.95
C THR A 56 5.84 -15.66 -11.27
N GLU A 57 5.48 -16.46 -10.26
CA GLU A 57 4.82 -17.75 -10.49
C GLU A 57 3.29 -17.61 -10.64
N ALA A 58 2.66 -16.65 -9.94
CA ALA A 58 1.21 -16.46 -10.02
C ALA A 58 0.76 -15.69 -11.27
N GLN A 59 1.65 -15.04 -12.00
CA GLN A 59 1.31 -14.12 -13.10
C GLN A 59 0.37 -14.76 -14.16
N ALA A 60 0.70 -15.93 -14.64
CA ALA A 60 -0.09 -16.59 -15.69
C ALA A 60 -1.49 -17.03 -15.20
N ALA A 61 -1.58 -17.55 -13.98
CA ALA A 61 -2.84 -17.98 -13.38
C ALA A 61 -3.72 -16.77 -13.00
N ALA A 62 -3.12 -15.74 -12.43
CA ALA A 62 -3.81 -14.53 -12.00
C ALA A 62 -4.39 -13.73 -13.17
N ALA A 63 -3.71 -13.68 -14.32
CA ALA A 63 -4.21 -13.04 -15.54
C ALA A 63 -5.54 -13.63 -16.04
N GLN A 64 -5.83 -14.90 -15.71
CA GLN A 64 -7.05 -15.61 -16.11
C GLN A 64 -8.12 -15.62 -15.02
N ALA A 65 -7.80 -15.20 -13.81
CA ALA A 65 -8.68 -15.35 -12.64
C ALA A 65 -9.74 -14.24 -12.50
N GLY A 66 -9.70 -13.19 -13.35
CA GLY A 66 -10.66 -12.07 -13.25
C GLY A 66 -10.53 -11.27 -11.94
N LEU A 67 -9.31 -11.12 -11.45
CA LEU A 67 -9.03 -10.37 -10.22
C LEU A 67 -9.42 -8.88 -10.37
N PRO A 68 -9.82 -8.21 -9.29
CA PRO A 68 -10.08 -6.78 -9.32
C PRO A 68 -8.81 -6.00 -9.67
N ASP A 69 -8.97 -4.85 -10.34
CA ASP A 69 -7.86 -3.91 -10.52
C ASP A 69 -7.38 -3.39 -9.16
N ALA A 70 -6.11 -3.52 -8.92
CA ALA A 70 -5.44 -3.04 -7.72
C ALA A 70 -4.27 -2.09 -8.05
N GLY A 71 -4.33 -1.50 -9.24
CA GLY A 71 -3.34 -0.56 -9.77
C GLY A 71 -3.60 0.91 -9.39
N PRO A 72 -2.95 1.84 -10.11
CA PRO A 72 -3.04 3.26 -9.83
C PRO A 72 -4.45 3.83 -9.80
N THR A 73 -5.36 3.29 -10.64
CA THR A 73 -6.76 3.73 -10.74
C THR A 73 -7.48 3.52 -9.41
N ARG A 74 -7.33 2.35 -8.79
CA ARG A 74 -7.93 2.04 -7.48
C ARG A 74 -7.53 3.07 -6.42
N TYR A 75 -6.23 3.36 -6.30
CA TYR A 75 -5.73 4.31 -5.28
C TYR A 75 -6.12 5.75 -5.58
N HIS A 76 -6.26 6.12 -6.86
CA HIS A 76 -6.76 7.43 -7.27
C HIS A 76 -8.23 7.63 -6.85
N GLU A 77 -9.06 6.63 -7.11
CA GLU A 77 -10.46 6.64 -6.70
C GLU A 77 -10.61 6.68 -5.18
N GLN A 78 -9.84 5.86 -4.46
CA GLN A 78 -9.79 5.87 -3.00
C GLN A 78 -9.41 7.26 -2.46
N MET A 79 -8.37 7.87 -3.00
CA MET A 79 -7.91 9.19 -2.59
C MET A 79 -9.00 10.26 -2.78
N ARG A 80 -9.67 10.26 -3.94
CA ARG A 80 -10.77 11.19 -4.22
C ARG A 80 -11.94 10.99 -3.27
N ALA A 81 -12.38 9.76 -3.09
CA ALA A 81 -13.45 9.42 -2.16
C ALA A 81 -13.09 9.84 -0.72
N THR A 82 -11.87 9.56 -0.30
CA THR A 82 -11.36 9.95 1.03
C THR A 82 -11.35 11.46 1.22
N ARG A 83 -10.86 12.22 0.23
CA ARG A 83 -10.92 13.69 0.23
C ARG A 83 -12.32 14.20 0.44
N ASP A 84 -13.28 13.63 -0.28
CA ASP A 84 -14.68 14.05 -0.19
C ASP A 84 -15.29 13.68 1.19
N VAL A 85 -14.93 12.53 1.74
CA VAL A 85 -15.31 12.17 3.13
C VAL A 85 -14.73 13.16 4.14
N ILE A 86 -13.46 13.51 4.05
CA ILE A 86 -12.82 14.47 4.96
C ILE A 86 -13.54 15.83 4.86
N ARG A 87 -13.78 16.35 3.65
CA ARG A 87 -14.50 17.62 3.43
C ARG A 87 -15.90 17.61 4.05
N ALA A 88 -16.60 16.49 3.96
CA ALA A 88 -17.95 16.38 4.52
C ALA A 88 -17.96 16.30 6.05
N GLN A 89 -16.85 16.04 6.70
CA GLN A 89 -16.76 15.81 8.15
C GLN A 89 -15.97 16.87 8.91
N VAL A 90 -15.45 17.93 8.27
CA VAL A 90 -14.66 18.97 8.94
C VAL A 90 -15.43 19.70 10.05
N ASP A 91 -16.76 19.73 9.96
CA ASP A 91 -17.65 20.37 10.95
C ASP A 91 -18.05 19.40 12.09
N ASN A 92 -17.49 18.21 12.17
CA ASN A 92 -17.78 17.27 13.27
C ASN A 92 -17.39 17.92 14.61
N PRO A 93 -18.33 18.01 15.59
CA PRO A 93 -18.09 18.68 16.88
C PRO A 93 -17.01 18.03 17.75
N ALA A 94 -16.55 16.81 17.40
CA ALA A 94 -15.40 16.19 18.05
C ALA A 94 -14.08 16.88 17.74
N PHE A 95 -13.98 17.66 16.64
CA PHE A 95 -12.73 18.28 16.21
C PHE A 95 -12.50 19.64 16.85
N GLY A 96 -11.27 19.82 17.38
CA GLY A 96 -10.77 21.14 17.74
C GLY A 96 -10.25 21.91 16.52
N ALA A 97 -10.02 23.22 16.69
CA ALA A 97 -9.52 24.08 15.60
C ALA A 97 -8.20 23.57 14.97
N ALA A 98 -7.31 22.94 15.77
CA ALA A 98 -6.07 22.37 15.26
C ALA A 98 -6.28 21.10 14.42
N ASP A 99 -7.36 20.37 14.66
CA ASP A 99 -7.71 19.17 13.90
C ASP A 99 -8.34 19.55 12.57
N VAL A 100 -9.24 20.54 12.57
CA VAL A 100 -9.81 21.12 11.34
C VAL A 100 -8.71 21.66 10.43
N ALA A 101 -7.79 22.46 10.99
CA ALA A 101 -6.66 23.00 10.21
C ALA A 101 -5.77 21.88 9.61
N PHE A 102 -5.57 20.79 10.34
CA PHE A 102 -4.85 19.63 9.82
C PHE A 102 -5.62 18.91 8.68
N LEU A 103 -6.93 18.71 8.84
CA LEU A 103 -7.77 18.10 7.82
C LEU A 103 -7.81 18.94 6.53
N ASP A 104 -7.82 20.27 6.65
CA ASP A 104 -7.70 21.18 5.50
C ASP A 104 -6.35 21.00 4.76
N VAL A 105 -5.25 20.86 5.50
CA VAL A 105 -3.93 20.58 4.90
C VAL A 105 -3.94 19.24 4.17
N LEU A 106 -4.55 18.21 4.75
CA LEU A 106 -4.63 16.89 4.13
C LEU A 106 -5.48 16.92 2.85
N VAL A 107 -6.60 17.64 2.84
CA VAL A 107 -7.42 17.86 1.65
C VAL A 107 -6.62 18.57 0.56
N ALA A 108 -5.92 19.66 0.89
CA ALA A 108 -5.09 20.39 -0.07
C ALA A 108 -3.98 19.49 -0.66
N ARG A 109 -3.39 18.60 0.15
CA ARG A 109 -2.41 17.61 -0.32
C ARG A 109 -3.03 16.64 -1.33
N PHE A 110 -4.25 16.17 -1.09
CA PHE A 110 -4.95 15.30 -2.02
C PHE A 110 -5.35 16.01 -3.31
N ASP A 111 -5.73 17.30 -3.26
CA ASP A 111 -5.96 18.11 -4.45
C ASP A 111 -4.69 18.25 -5.29
N GLU A 112 -3.53 18.52 -4.67
CA GLU A 112 -2.23 18.55 -5.36
C GLU A 112 -1.87 17.23 -6.03
N LEU A 113 -2.16 16.10 -5.38
CA LEU A 113 -1.93 14.77 -5.93
C LEU A 113 -2.87 14.46 -7.09
N ASP A 114 -4.14 14.84 -6.99
CA ASP A 114 -5.16 14.64 -8.04
C ASP A 114 -4.76 15.33 -9.35
N GLU A 115 -4.22 16.54 -9.27
CA GLU A 115 -3.79 17.33 -10.44
C GLU A 115 -2.67 16.65 -11.26
N ASP A 116 -1.84 15.82 -10.66
CA ASP A 116 -0.65 15.22 -11.33
C ASP A 116 -0.54 13.70 -11.07
N TRP A 117 -1.68 13.05 -10.79
CA TRP A 117 -1.73 11.61 -10.51
C TRP A 117 -1.10 10.76 -11.61
N ASP A 118 -1.28 11.16 -12.86
CA ASP A 118 -0.71 10.48 -14.01
C ASP A 118 0.83 10.36 -13.94
N ARG A 119 1.50 11.23 -13.22
CA ARG A 119 2.95 11.13 -13.02
C ARG A 119 3.30 9.91 -12.17
N LEU A 120 2.55 9.63 -11.09
CA LEU A 120 2.70 8.43 -10.28
C LEU A 120 2.33 7.18 -11.08
N ALA A 121 1.22 7.22 -11.81
CA ALA A 121 0.77 6.10 -12.63
C ALA A 121 1.82 5.74 -13.70
N ARG A 122 2.39 6.73 -14.40
CA ARG A 122 3.46 6.50 -15.40
C ARG A 122 4.73 5.93 -14.79
N ALA A 123 5.08 6.26 -13.55
CA ALA A 123 6.27 5.72 -12.90
C ALA A 123 6.18 4.20 -12.64
N CYS A 124 4.98 3.64 -12.69
CA CYS A 124 4.71 2.22 -12.53
C CYS A 124 4.63 1.46 -13.87
N THR A 125 4.81 2.14 -15.02
CA THR A 125 4.80 1.47 -16.32
C THR A 125 6.12 0.73 -16.58
N GLY A 126 6.03 -0.30 -17.42
CA GLY A 126 7.21 -1.11 -17.82
C GLY A 126 7.46 -2.36 -16.99
N LEU A 127 6.74 -2.54 -15.89
CA LEU A 127 6.75 -3.77 -15.11
C LEU A 127 5.49 -4.60 -15.36
N PRO A 128 5.60 -5.93 -15.40
CA PRO A 128 4.43 -6.76 -15.65
C PRO A 128 3.47 -6.75 -14.46
N PRO A 129 2.15 -6.65 -14.71
CA PRO A 129 1.16 -6.85 -13.67
C PRO A 129 1.15 -8.32 -13.22
N THR A 130 0.77 -8.54 -11.97
CA THR A 130 0.71 -9.85 -11.33
C THR A 130 -0.38 -9.86 -10.25
N LEU A 131 -0.54 -11.00 -9.56
CA LEU A 131 -1.27 -11.05 -8.30
C LEU A 131 -0.48 -10.29 -7.24
N ILE A 132 -1.08 -9.30 -6.61
CA ILE A 132 -0.54 -8.63 -5.42
C ILE A 132 -1.38 -8.98 -4.19
N HIS A 133 -0.75 -8.92 -3.02
CA HIS A 133 -1.44 -9.07 -1.74
C HIS A 133 -2.30 -7.84 -1.40
N GLY A 134 -1.80 -6.65 -1.74
CA GLY A 134 -2.49 -5.37 -1.53
C GLY A 134 -2.35 -4.80 -0.12
N ASP A 135 -2.26 -5.64 0.92
CA ASP A 135 -2.01 -5.22 2.31
C ASP A 135 -0.84 -6.01 2.94
N PHE A 136 0.32 -6.03 2.25
CA PHE A 136 1.51 -6.75 2.71
C PHE A 136 2.22 -5.97 3.82
N ASN A 137 1.78 -6.19 5.05
CA ASN A 137 2.33 -5.56 6.26
C ASN A 137 2.59 -6.60 7.36
N GLY A 138 3.32 -6.20 8.42
CA GLY A 138 3.76 -7.13 9.47
C GLY A 138 2.64 -7.80 10.26
N LYS A 139 1.45 -7.18 10.37
CA LYS A 139 0.29 -7.80 11.07
C LYS A 139 -0.24 -9.03 10.33
N ASN A 140 -0.14 -9.02 8.99
CA ASN A 140 -0.67 -10.04 8.08
C ASN A 140 0.35 -11.15 7.73
N LEU A 141 1.49 -11.17 8.43
CA LEU A 141 2.57 -12.11 8.19
C LEU A 141 2.92 -12.92 9.43
N ARG A 142 3.27 -14.20 9.20
CA ARG A 142 3.89 -15.08 10.22
C ARG A 142 5.16 -15.67 9.65
N MET A 143 6.16 -15.76 10.51
CA MET A 143 7.47 -16.33 10.18
C MET A 143 7.63 -17.69 10.82
N GLN A 144 8.02 -18.69 10.03
CA GLN A 144 8.19 -20.05 10.45
C GLN A 144 9.63 -20.52 10.17
N ALA A 145 10.30 -21.06 11.17
CA ALA A 145 11.57 -21.73 10.95
C ALA A 145 11.36 -23.01 10.13
N SER A 146 12.22 -23.25 9.15
CA SER A 146 12.25 -24.48 8.37
C SER A 146 13.69 -24.91 8.09
N PRO A 147 13.94 -26.17 7.70
CA PRO A 147 15.30 -26.63 7.33
C PRO A 147 15.93 -25.81 6.19
N GLN A 148 15.13 -25.16 5.36
CA GLN A 148 15.59 -24.32 4.23
C GLN A 148 15.66 -22.82 4.58
N GLY A 149 15.52 -22.45 5.85
CA GLY A 149 15.47 -21.06 6.33
C GLY A 149 14.07 -20.62 6.71
N LEU A 150 13.87 -19.32 6.84
CA LEU A 150 12.58 -18.75 7.22
C LEU A 150 11.56 -18.87 6.07
N ARG A 151 10.34 -19.29 6.43
CA ARG A 151 9.16 -19.31 5.55
C ARG A 151 8.17 -18.24 5.97
N VAL A 152 7.55 -17.60 5.00
CA VAL A 152 6.51 -16.59 5.21
C VAL A 152 5.15 -17.25 5.02
N GLY A 153 4.24 -17.05 5.96
CA GLY A 153 2.83 -17.30 5.82
C GLY A 153 2.09 -15.95 5.76
N ALA A 154 1.45 -15.66 4.63
CA ALA A 154 0.64 -14.44 4.45
C ALA A 154 -0.84 -14.78 4.52
N PHE A 155 -1.63 -13.89 5.12
CA PHE A 155 -3.09 -13.98 5.25
C PHE A 155 -3.70 -12.58 5.13
N ASP A 156 -5.04 -12.51 5.14
CA ASP A 156 -5.77 -11.26 4.95
C ASP A 156 -5.61 -10.70 3.53
N TRP A 157 -6.17 -11.44 2.57
CA TRP A 157 -6.08 -11.19 1.14
C TRP A 157 -7.24 -10.35 0.59
N GLU A 158 -7.96 -9.63 1.46
CA GLU A 158 -9.14 -8.85 1.04
C GLU A 158 -8.81 -7.74 0.05
N ASP A 159 -7.59 -7.20 0.13
CA ASP A 159 -7.08 -6.17 -0.77
C ASP A 159 -6.34 -6.72 -2.00
N ALA A 160 -6.29 -8.04 -2.16
CA ALA A 160 -5.60 -8.65 -3.28
C ALA A 160 -6.22 -8.27 -4.62
N GLY A 161 -5.37 -8.23 -5.65
CA GLY A 161 -5.83 -7.88 -6.99
C GLY A 161 -4.75 -8.02 -8.06
N TRP A 162 -5.08 -7.53 -9.24
CA TRP A 162 -4.20 -7.53 -10.40
C TRP A 162 -3.54 -6.18 -10.59
N ALA A 163 -2.24 -6.09 -10.41
CA ALA A 163 -1.47 -4.84 -10.57
C ALA A 163 0.02 -5.10 -10.71
N VAL A 164 0.78 -4.05 -11.02
CA VAL A 164 2.23 -4.04 -10.75
C VAL A 164 2.47 -4.08 -9.23
N PRO A 165 3.51 -4.78 -8.74
CA PRO A 165 3.66 -5.09 -7.30
C PRO A 165 4.15 -3.91 -6.45
N ALA A 166 3.76 -2.68 -6.77
CA ALA A 166 4.22 -1.47 -6.11
C ALA A 166 3.91 -1.47 -4.61
N VAL A 167 2.66 -1.72 -4.25
CA VAL A 167 2.18 -1.61 -2.87
C VAL A 167 2.78 -2.70 -1.97
N ASP A 168 2.99 -3.90 -2.50
CA ASP A 168 3.61 -5.00 -1.76
C ASP A 168 5.11 -4.76 -1.50
N LEU A 169 5.75 -3.94 -2.34
CA LEU A 169 7.17 -3.56 -2.21
C LEU A 169 7.38 -2.28 -1.42
N ALA A 170 6.31 -1.61 -1.00
CA ALA A 170 6.39 -0.35 -0.28
C ALA A 170 7.35 -0.44 0.90
N GLN A 171 8.15 0.63 1.10
CA GLN A 171 9.04 0.78 2.23
C GLN A 171 8.44 1.73 3.24
N ALA A 172 8.37 1.34 4.51
CA ALA A 172 8.07 2.29 5.58
C ALA A 172 9.21 3.33 5.65
N VAL A 173 8.85 4.58 5.67
CA VAL A 173 9.81 5.70 5.72
C VAL A 173 10.05 6.18 7.15
N ASP A 174 9.12 5.90 8.06
CA ASP A 174 9.24 6.19 9.49
C ASP A 174 9.23 4.89 10.32
N PRO A 175 10.16 4.72 11.29
CA PRO A 175 10.19 3.56 12.17
C PRO A 175 8.94 3.36 13.03
N SER A 176 8.18 4.40 13.33
CA SER A 176 6.94 4.34 14.12
C SER A 176 5.73 3.87 13.30
N CYS A 177 5.78 3.95 11.97
CA CYS A 177 4.70 3.58 11.08
C CYS A 177 4.81 2.12 10.62
N HIS A 178 3.71 1.39 10.66
CA HIS A 178 3.65 -0.05 10.36
C HIS A 178 2.82 -0.37 9.11
N ILE A 179 2.72 0.56 8.17
CA ILE A 179 1.89 0.40 6.96
C ILE A 179 2.52 -0.47 5.86
N SER A 180 3.73 -0.97 6.06
CA SER A 180 4.37 -1.90 5.12
C SER A 180 5.25 -2.91 5.83
N ALA A 181 5.49 -4.06 5.20
CA ALA A 181 6.47 -5.04 5.65
C ALA A 181 7.92 -4.64 5.30
N SER A 182 8.11 -3.68 4.43
CA SER A 182 9.42 -3.21 3.96
C SER A 182 10.33 -4.37 3.50
N PRO A 183 9.93 -5.20 2.54
CA PRO A 183 10.75 -6.31 2.06
C PRO A 183 12.12 -5.82 1.57
N ASP A 184 13.14 -6.66 1.62
CA ASP A 184 14.47 -6.33 1.09
C ASP A 184 14.46 -6.28 -0.43
N LEU A 185 14.58 -5.08 -1.01
CA LEU A 185 14.44 -4.87 -2.46
C LEU A 185 15.55 -5.53 -3.28
N ALA A 186 16.76 -5.64 -2.74
CA ALA A 186 17.87 -6.32 -3.44
C ALA A 186 17.62 -7.83 -3.52
N THR A 187 17.14 -8.43 -2.44
CA THR A 187 16.72 -9.84 -2.42
C THR A 187 15.53 -10.08 -3.36
N TYR A 188 14.54 -9.18 -3.37
CA TYR A 188 13.41 -9.28 -4.30
C TYR A 188 13.89 -9.24 -5.75
N TRP A 189 14.73 -8.26 -6.11
CA TRP A 189 15.33 -8.14 -7.43
C TRP A 189 16.08 -9.40 -7.85
N ALA A 190 16.89 -9.97 -6.95
CA ALA A 190 17.63 -11.19 -7.23
C ALA A 190 16.72 -12.37 -7.64
N VAL A 191 15.48 -12.42 -7.15
CA VAL A 191 14.49 -13.45 -7.51
C VAL A 191 13.81 -13.13 -8.84
N VAL A 192 13.33 -11.89 -9.05
CA VAL A 192 12.47 -11.59 -10.20
C VAL A 192 13.23 -11.37 -11.51
N ARG A 193 14.52 -10.98 -11.47
CA ARG A 193 15.34 -10.65 -12.64
C ARG A 193 15.44 -11.77 -13.66
N GLU A 194 15.30 -13.03 -13.22
CA GLU A 194 15.36 -14.18 -14.12
C GLU A 194 14.15 -14.25 -15.06
N ARG A 195 13.00 -13.74 -14.60
CA ARG A 195 11.73 -13.71 -15.35
C ARG A 195 11.47 -12.35 -15.98
N TRP A 196 11.88 -11.27 -15.32
CA TRP A 196 11.63 -9.87 -15.73
C TRP A 196 12.91 -9.23 -16.29
N GLN A 197 13.38 -9.74 -17.41
CA GLN A 197 14.67 -9.37 -18.02
C GLN A 197 14.75 -7.90 -18.50
N HIS A 198 13.59 -7.21 -18.62
CA HIS A 198 13.50 -5.81 -19.05
C HIS A 198 13.44 -4.82 -17.90
N CYS A 199 13.59 -5.30 -16.67
CA CYS A 199 13.50 -4.52 -15.46
C CYS A 199 14.88 -4.54 -14.77
N ASP A 200 15.27 -3.44 -14.17
CA ASP A 200 16.50 -3.35 -13.36
C ASP A 200 16.17 -3.06 -11.89
N GLN A 201 17.19 -2.98 -11.04
CA GLN A 201 17.01 -2.70 -9.62
C GLN A 201 16.42 -1.31 -9.37
N ALA A 202 16.78 -0.32 -10.18
CA ALA A 202 16.27 1.05 -10.05
C ALA A 202 14.77 1.10 -10.37
N ASP A 203 14.28 0.25 -11.28
CA ASP A 203 12.85 0.10 -11.56
C ASP A 203 12.11 -0.43 -10.32
N ILE A 204 12.68 -1.41 -9.62
CA ILE A 204 12.11 -1.95 -8.37
C ILE A 204 12.08 -0.88 -7.27
N GLU A 205 13.14 -0.13 -7.10
CA GLU A 205 13.23 0.94 -6.10
C GLU A 205 12.24 2.08 -6.39
N ARG A 206 12.08 2.45 -7.67
CA ARG A 206 11.07 3.42 -8.12
C ARG A 206 9.66 2.92 -7.85
N LEU A 207 9.40 1.65 -8.17
CA LEU A 207 8.10 1.02 -7.94
C LEU A 207 7.76 0.99 -6.44
N ALA A 208 8.71 0.60 -5.59
CA ALA A 208 8.53 0.59 -4.15
C ALA A 208 8.25 1.99 -3.57
N THR A 209 8.83 3.03 -4.18
CA THR A 209 8.56 4.42 -3.80
C THR A 209 7.14 4.84 -4.16
N CYS A 210 6.65 4.49 -5.36
CA CYS A 210 5.25 4.68 -5.73
C CYS A 210 4.31 3.90 -4.80
N GLY A 211 4.67 2.67 -4.47
CA GLY A 211 3.93 1.83 -3.55
C GLY A 211 3.81 2.43 -2.14
N ALA A 212 4.84 3.13 -1.66
CA ALA A 212 4.78 3.82 -0.38
C ALA A 212 3.74 4.97 -0.40
N VAL A 213 3.62 5.71 -1.51
CA VAL A 213 2.55 6.72 -1.67
C VAL A 213 1.18 6.06 -1.62
N TRP A 214 0.98 4.97 -2.36
CA TRP A 214 -0.32 4.28 -2.39
C TRP A 214 -0.69 3.65 -1.05
N ARG A 215 0.30 3.09 -0.34
CA ARG A 215 0.08 2.57 1.02
C ARG A 215 -0.36 3.67 1.99
N ALA A 216 0.26 4.84 1.92
CA ALA A 216 -0.13 5.97 2.76
C ALA A 216 -1.55 6.47 2.42
N VAL A 217 -1.92 6.55 1.14
CA VAL A 217 -3.30 6.87 0.71
C VAL A 217 -4.28 5.84 1.27
N ALA A 218 -4.01 4.53 1.13
CA ALA A 218 -4.86 3.48 1.67
C ALA A 218 -5.00 3.59 3.20
N ALA A 219 -3.91 3.83 3.94
CA ALA A 219 -3.94 3.97 5.39
C ALA A 219 -4.78 5.19 5.83
N ILE A 220 -4.64 6.33 5.14
CA ILE A 220 -5.49 7.51 5.39
C ILE A 220 -6.95 7.19 5.08
N THR A 221 -7.24 6.44 4.02
CA THR A 221 -8.60 6.03 3.68
C THR A 221 -9.24 5.22 4.80
N TRP A 222 -8.52 4.26 5.37
CA TRP A 222 -9.00 3.45 6.49
C TRP A 222 -9.41 4.30 7.71
N GLU A 223 -8.57 5.25 8.11
CA GLU A 223 -8.86 6.13 9.24
C GLU A 223 -10.00 7.11 8.93
N ALA A 224 -10.08 7.62 7.71
CA ALA A 224 -11.08 8.59 7.31
C ALA A 224 -12.52 8.05 7.40
N HIS A 225 -12.74 6.74 7.26
CA HIS A 225 -14.05 6.12 7.48
C HIS A 225 -14.62 6.32 8.88
N HIS A 226 -13.77 6.67 9.85
CA HIS A 226 -14.17 6.92 11.23
C HIS A 226 -14.50 8.38 11.53
N LEU A 227 -14.27 9.30 10.60
CA LEU A 227 -14.43 10.75 10.84
C LEU A 227 -15.89 11.18 11.07
N ALA A 228 -16.86 10.35 10.70
CA ALA A 228 -18.28 10.60 11.01
C ALA A 228 -18.67 10.23 12.45
N ARG A 229 -17.77 9.60 13.23
CA ARG A 229 -18.08 9.13 14.59
C ARG A 229 -18.06 10.28 15.59
N PRO A 230 -18.83 10.20 16.70
CA PRO A 230 -18.80 11.19 17.78
C PRO A 230 -17.43 11.31 18.50
N TRP A 231 -16.53 10.34 18.31
CA TRP A 231 -15.17 10.30 18.86
C TRP A 231 -14.12 10.30 17.73
N ALA A 232 -14.39 11.02 16.66
CA ALA A 232 -13.53 11.10 15.49
C ALA A 232 -12.14 11.68 15.77
N ASP A 233 -12.01 12.52 16.80
CA ASP A 233 -10.75 13.08 17.27
C ASP A 233 -9.71 12.01 17.68
N ALA A 234 -10.17 10.84 18.12
CA ALA A 234 -9.29 9.71 18.46
C ALA A 234 -8.49 9.18 17.26
N PHE A 235 -8.93 9.44 16.02
CA PHE A 235 -8.26 8.99 14.79
C PHE A 235 -7.29 10.01 14.19
N ILE A 236 -7.34 11.26 14.66
CA ILE A 236 -6.44 12.34 14.19
C ILE A 236 -4.96 12.00 14.35
N PRO A 237 -4.49 11.42 15.47
CA PRO A 237 -3.07 11.04 15.61
C PRO A 237 -2.59 10.08 14.53
N ASN A 238 -3.40 9.08 14.15
CA ASN A 238 -3.07 8.14 13.08
C ASN A 238 -3.05 8.83 11.72
N LEU A 239 -4.03 9.68 11.44
CA LEU A 239 -4.07 10.47 10.19
C LEU A 239 -2.83 11.36 10.04
N ARG A 240 -2.37 11.99 11.13
CA ARG A 240 -1.12 12.78 11.13
C ARG A 240 0.11 11.93 10.84
N LEU A 241 0.17 10.72 11.42
CA LEU A 241 1.24 9.78 11.16
C LEU A 241 1.27 9.36 9.68
N TYR A 242 0.13 9.02 9.11
CA TYR A 242 0.04 8.58 7.70
C TYR A 242 0.21 9.73 6.72
N GLU A 243 -0.18 10.96 7.07
CA GLU A 243 0.15 12.15 6.28
C GLU A 243 1.66 12.41 6.25
N ALA A 244 2.35 12.24 7.37
CA ALA A 244 3.80 12.34 7.42
C ALA A 244 4.48 11.26 6.55
N GLU A 245 4.00 10.01 6.59
CA GLU A 245 4.46 8.93 5.70
C GLU A 245 4.22 9.28 4.21
N LEU A 246 3.05 9.82 3.89
CA LEU A 246 2.71 10.28 2.54
C LEU A 246 3.70 11.37 2.07
N THR A 247 3.94 12.36 2.92
CA THR A 247 4.86 13.46 2.62
C THR A 247 6.28 12.93 2.37
N HIS A 248 6.80 12.06 3.24
CA HIS A 248 8.12 11.45 3.03
C HIS A 248 8.20 10.59 1.76
N ALA A 249 7.14 9.83 1.45
CA ALA A 249 7.09 9.03 0.22
C ALA A 249 7.10 9.92 -1.03
N LEU A 250 6.38 11.04 -1.00
CA LEU A 250 6.35 12.03 -2.07
C LEU A 250 7.71 12.71 -2.24
N ASP A 251 8.39 13.08 -1.16
CA ASP A 251 9.74 13.67 -1.20
C ASP A 251 10.73 12.69 -1.84
N ARG A 252 10.70 11.41 -1.46
CA ARG A 252 11.53 10.35 -2.08
C ARG A 252 11.21 10.14 -3.55
N PHE A 253 9.96 10.29 -3.95
CA PHE A 253 9.55 10.25 -5.35
C PHE A 253 10.01 11.48 -6.13
N GLY A 254 10.50 12.52 -5.46
CA GLY A 254 10.85 13.80 -6.05
C GLY A 254 9.62 14.63 -6.45
N TRP A 255 8.55 14.51 -5.68
CA TRP A 255 7.33 15.30 -5.88
C TRP A 255 7.59 16.74 -5.50
N ALA A 256 7.60 17.61 -6.51
CA ALA A 256 7.63 19.05 -6.28
C ALA A 256 6.19 19.55 -6.32
N GLY A 257 5.67 19.99 -5.18
CA GLY A 257 4.38 20.67 -5.11
C GLY A 257 4.31 21.90 -6.03
N PRO A 258 3.15 22.58 -6.16
CA PRO A 258 2.95 23.69 -7.09
C PRO A 258 4.01 24.79 -6.97
N ALA A 259 4.43 25.12 -5.75
CA ALA A 259 5.52 26.08 -5.50
C ALA A 259 6.88 25.64 -6.06
N GLY A 260 7.22 24.36 -5.94
CA GLY A 260 8.46 23.80 -6.50
C GLY A 260 8.44 23.69 -8.03
N ARG A 261 7.26 23.52 -8.63
CA ARG A 261 7.08 23.54 -10.10
C ARG A 261 7.26 24.93 -10.69
N ALA A 262 6.75 25.96 -10.02
CA ALA A 262 6.94 27.36 -10.45
C ALA A 262 8.43 27.73 -10.44
N SER A 263 9.19 27.34 -9.41
CA SER A 263 10.63 27.59 -9.32
C SER A 263 11.44 26.85 -10.42
N ARG A 264 11.08 25.62 -10.75
CA ARG A 264 11.77 24.86 -11.83
C ARG A 264 11.48 25.41 -13.22
N ARG A 265 10.27 25.92 -13.49
CA ARG A 265 9.92 26.58 -14.77
C ARG A 265 10.70 27.88 -14.97
N SER A 266 10.89 28.69 -13.92
CA SER A 266 11.65 29.93 -14.00
C SER A 266 13.16 29.70 -14.25
N VAL A 267 13.74 28.61 -13.69
CA VAL A 267 15.14 28.25 -13.91
C VAL A 267 15.40 27.73 -15.34
N VAL A 268 14.44 27.03 -15.94
CA VAL A 268 14.58 26.53 -17.33
C VAL A 268 14.42 27.68 -18.34
N GLN A 269 13.54 28.64 -18.09
CA GLN A 269 13.37 29.82 -18.95
C GLN A 269 14.54 30.81 -18.83
N GLY A 270 15.21 30.89 -17.68
CA GLY A 270 16.39 31.73 -17.48
C GLY A 270 17.71 31.22 -18.09
N ARG A 271 17.76 29.99 -18.65
CA ARG A 271 18.92 29.41 -19.34
C ARG A 271 18.81 29.41 -20.87
N ALA A 272 17.72 29.89 -21.40
CA ALA A 272 17.46 29.99 -22.85
C ALA A 272 17.47 31.45 -23.36
N GLY A 273 17.99 32.41 -22.57
CA GLY A 273 18.16 33.80 -22.89
C GLY A 273 19.66 34.16 -23.05
#